data_d76ba3befb510227d1a1b252fb4c3b1b
#
_entry.id   d76ba3befb510227d1a1b252fb4c3b1b
#
_cell.length_a   1.000
_cell.length_b   1.000
_cell.length_c   1.000
_cell.angle_alpha   90.00
_cell.angle_beta   90.00
_cell.angle_gamma   90.00
#
_symmetry.space_group_name_H-M   'P 1'
#
loop_
_entity.id
_entity.type
_entity.pdbx_description
1 polymer ?
#
loop_
_entity_poly.entity_id
_entity_poly.type
_entity_poly.pdbx_seq_one_letter_code
_entity_poly.pdbx_strand_id
1 'polypeptide(L)'
;RMYNTVTNEGSENQTLEYISSFSYWGIEKEQKEGIPEFISSDDKMSMIVVHNGWQKELTVKKYRFADLGMAQTQPHNYQRTSKTIEITNTGNWSAKEYIPMGYIGNSAADASLFFEIDHSGSWHYEIGDQNCHFYLAVSGPTEIQSHWSKNLKPGDSFTTVPVAVGVGHDDFEEAIGTLTKYRRRIRRPNKDNENLPVIFNDYMNCLFGDPTTEKEFPLVDAAEKAGCEYFVIDAGWYADGNWWDSVGEWQESKKRFPNGVREVTDYIRSKGMIPGVWLELEVMGINCKKASILPDECFFLRHGKRVYDRSRYQLDFRHPLV
;
A
#
# COMPACT_ATOMS: atom_id res chain seq x y z
N ARG A 1 -12.50 -1.67 -13.73
CA ARG A 1 -12.55 -1.35 -12.31
C ARG A 1 -13.85 -1.85 -11.72
N MET A 2 -13.74 -2.67 -10.68
CA MET A 2 -14.86 -3.39 -10.04
C MET A 2 -14.91 -3.03 -8.56
N TYR A 3 -16.11 -2.97 -8.03
CA TYR A 3 -16.42 -2.81 -6.61
C TYR A 3 -17.87 -3.23 -6.37
N ASN A 4 -18.20 -3.56 -5.14
CA ASN A 4 -19.54 -3.90 -4.70
C ASN A 4 -20.03 -2.88 -3.66
N THR A 5 -21.32 -2.60 -3.67
CA THR A 5 -21.96 -1.81 -2.61
C THR A 5 -23.01 -2.68 -1.94
N VAL A 6 -22.96 -2.76 -0.62
CA VAL A 6 -23.94 -3.45 0.22
C VAL A 6 -24.67 -2.42 1.08
N THR A 7 -25.99 -2.57 1.20
CA THR A 7 -26.83 -1.70 2.02
C THR A 7 -27.56 -2.55 3.06
N ASN A 8 -27.62 -2.10 4.30
CA ASN A 8 -28.42 -2.73 5.33
C ASN A 8 -29.88 -2.28 5.18
N GLU A 9 -30.71 -3.11 4.56
CA GLU A 9 -32.17 -2.87 4.41
C GLU A 9 -32.98 -3.46 5.58
N GLY A 10 -32.32 -4.06 6.57
CA GLY A 10 -32.98 -4.59 7.77
C GLY A 10 -33.32 -3.53 8.79
N SER A 11 -33.93 -3.95 9.90
CA SER A 11 -34.30 -3.09 11.02
C SER A 11 -33.25 -3.00 12.12
N GLU A 12 -32.19 -3.83 12.05
CA GLU A 12 -31.15 -3.92 13.07
C GLU A 12 -29.76 -3.68 12.51
N ASN A 13 -28.80 -3.34 13.38
CA ASN A 13 -27.40 -3.21 12.98
C ASN A 13 -26.85 -4.54 12.48
N GLN A 14 -26.11 -4.50 11.38
CA GLN A 14 -25.42 -5.64 10.79
C GLN A 14 -23.92 -5.36 10.72
N THR A 15 -23.10 -6.34 11.04
CA THR A 15 -21.64 -6.21 10.96
C THR A 15 -21.10 -6.96 9.74
N LEU A 16 -20.38 -6.23 8.90
CA LEU A 16 -19.58 -6.82 7.83
C LEU A 16 -18.18 -7.14 8.37
N GLU A 17 -17.73 -8.36 8.13
CA GLU A 17 -16.39 -8.84 8.49
C GLU A 17 -15.54 -9.16 7.25
N TYR A 18 -16.21 -9.43 6.13
CA TYR A 18 -15.60 -9.71 4.83
C TYR A 18 -16.59 -9.41 3.70
N ILE A 19 -16.09 -8.83 2.62
CA ILE A 19 -16.78 -8.75 1.34
C ILE A 19 -15.75 -8.60 0.21
N SER A 20 -15.80 -9.49 -0.79
CA SER A 20 -14.94 -9.41 -1.96
C SER A 20 -15.35 -8.26 -2.87
N SER A 21 -14.37 -7.57 -3.44
CA SER A 21 -14.58 -6.59 -4.52
C SER A 21 -14.70 -7.28 -5.87
N PHE A 22 -13.98 -8.38 -6.03
CA PHE A 22 -13.96 -9.22 -7.22
C PHE A 22 -13.77 -10.69 -6.82
N SER A 23 -14.52 -11.57 -7.44
CA SER A 23 -14.34 -13.02 -7.32
C SER A 23 -14.56 -13.67 -8.68
N TYR A 24 -13.68 -14.59 -9.05
CA TYR A 24 -13.75 -15.30 -10.31
C TYR A 24 -13.44 -16.79 -10.09
N TRP A 25 -14.22 -17.65 -10.71
CA TRP A 25 -14.17 -19.08 -10.56
C TRP A 25 -13.95 -19.77 -11.89
N GLY A 26 -13.17 -20.86 -11.93
CA GLY A 26 -12.86 -21.59 -13.15
C GLY A 26 -11.84 -20.88 -14.03
N ILE A 27 -10.81 -20.29 -13.40
CA ILE A 27 -9.74 -19.54 -14.10
C ILE A 27 -8.86 -20.44 -14.99
N GLU A 28 -8.92 -21.77 -14.78
CA GLU A 28 -8.16 -22.76 -15.53
C GLU A 28 -8.83 -23.19 -16.85
N LYS A 29 -10.08 -22.80 -17.11
CA LYS A 29 -10.84 -23.34 -18.23
C LYS A 29 -10.24 -22.95 -19.57
N GLU A 30 -9.92 -23.97 -20.37
CA GLU A 30 -9.70 -23.83 -21.80
C GLU A 30 -11.05 -23.74 -22.52
N GLN A 31 -11.22 -22.77 -23.42
CA GLN A 31 -12.35 -22.76 -24.36
C GLN A 31 -12.08 -23.76 -25.49
N LYS A 32 -12.28 -25.06 -25.24
CA LYS A 32 -12.44 -26.05 -26.32
C LYS A 32 -13.87 -26.51 -26.34
N GLU A 33 -14.57 -26.21 -27.41
CA GLU A 33 -15.87 -26.78 -27.68
C GLU A 33 -15.76 -28.31 -27.70
N GLY A 34 -16.50 -28.96 -26.81
CA GLY A 34 -16.99 -30.29 -27.06
C GLY A 34 -16.59 -31.44 -26.16
N ILE A 35 -15.62 -31.35 -25.23
CA ILE A 35 -15.34 -32.44 -24.31
C ILE A 35 -14.82 -31.86 -22.97
N PRO A 36 -15.41 -32.25 -21.82
CA PRO A 36 -14.75 -31.98 -20.55
C PRO A 36 -13.61 -33.01 -20.38
N GLU A 37 -12.51 -32.85 -21.07
CA GLU A 37 -11.28 -33.49 -20.65
C GLU A 37 -10.83 -32.76 -19.39
N PHE A 38 -10.98 -33.47 -18.27
CA PHE A 38 -10.33 -33.10 -17.02
C PHE A 38 -8.83 -33.36 -17.16
N ILE A 39 -8.18 -32.54 -17.97
CA ILE A 39 -6.74 -32.46 -17.97
C ILE A 39 -6.39 -31.65 -16.74
N SER A 40 -5.61 -32.25 -15.85
CA SER A 40 -5.03 -31.47 -14.74
C SER A 40 -4.29 -30.29 -15.31
N SER A 41 -4.73 -29.06 -15.00
CA SER A 41 -4.11 -27.82 -15.47
C SER A 41 -3.19 -27.19 -14.43
N ASP A 42 -2.99 -27.86 -13.30
CA ASP A 42 -2.18 -27.38 -12.19
C ASP A 42 -0.72 -27.09 -12.59
N ASP A 43 -0.15 -27.87 -13.52
CA ASP A 43 1.19 -27.64 -14.07
C ASP A 43 1.25 -26.57 -15.18
N LYS A 44 0.09 -26.17 -15.74
CA LYS A 44 -0.06 -25.12 -16.76
C LYS A 44 -0.39 -23.75 -16.15
N MET A 45 -0.92 -23.75 -14.94
CA MET A 45 -1.29 -22.55 -14.21
C MET A 45 -0.12 -22.03 -13.40
N SER A 46 0.02 -20.72 -13.39
CA SER A 46 1.01 -20.04 -12.56
C SER A 46 0.45 -18.75 -12.00
N MET A 47 1.01 -18.31 -10.90
CA MET A 47 0.79 -16.95 -10.38
C MET A 47 2.12 -16.21 -10.26
N ILE A 48 2.05 -14.89 -10.41
CA ILE A 48 3.16 -14.02 -10.07
C ILE A 48 2.76 -13.18 -8.86
N VAL A 49 3.61 -13.24 -7.85
CA VAL A 49 3.54 -12.40 -6.66
C VAL A 49 4.70 -11.42 -6.71
N VAL A 50 4.41 -10.15 -6.49
CA VAL A 50 5.42 -9.12 -6.40
C VAL A 50 5.67 -8.82 -4.93
N HIS A 51 6.72 -9.43 -4.40
CA HIS A 51 7.17 -9.19 -3.03
C HIS A 51 7.77 -7.80 -2.93
N ASN A 52 7.63 -7.20 -1.77
CA ASN A 52 8.16 -5.88 -1.49
C ASN A 52 8.78 -5.83 -0.10
N GLY A 53 9.63 -4.89 0.11
CA GLY A 53 10.26 -4.61 1.39
C GLY A 53 11.34 -3.56 1.18
N TRP A 54 11.67 -2.84 2.20
CA TRP A 54 12.71 -1.83 2.11
C TRP A 54 14.04 -2.45 1.68
N GLN A 55 14.65 -1.91 0.63
CA GLN A 55 15.86 -2.40 -0.07
C GLN A 55 15.68 -3.76 -0.76
N LYS A 56 14.45 -4.21 -0.97
CA LYS A 56 14.06 -5.42 -1.70
C LYS A 56 12.75 -5.19 -2.47
N GLU A 57 12.62 -3.98 -2.99
CA GLU A 57 11.43 -3.54 -3.71
C GLU A 57 11.26 -4.34 -5.01
N LEU A 58 9.99 -4.58 -5.36
CA LEU A 58 9.59 -5.18 -6.63
C LEU A 58 10.28 -6.53 -6.94
N THR A 59 10.42 -7.40 -5.94
CA THR A 59 10.94 -8.76 -6.16
C THR A 59 9.86 -9.63 -6.78
N VAL A 60 9.88 -9.77 -8.11
CA VAL A 60 8.92 -10.55 -8.90
C VAL A 60 9.23 -12.03 -8.77
N LYS A 61 8.24 -12.85 -8.38
CA LYS A 61 8.35 -14.31 -8.29
C LYS A 61 7.19 -15.00 -8.97
N LYS A 62 7.51 -15.93 -9.88
CA LYS A 62 6.55 -16.82 -10.52
C LYS A 62 6.51 -18.14 -9.78
N TYR A 63 5.30 -18.60 -9.45
CA TYR A 63 5.01 -19.87 -8.79
C TYR A 63 4.07 -20.68 -9.67
N ARG A 64 4.36 -21.97 -9.91
CA ARG A 64 3.38 -22.87 -10.53
C ARG A 64 2.38 -23.32 -9.46
N PHE A 65 1.14 -23.51 -9.85
CA PHE A 65 0.09 -23.99 -8.93
C PHE A 65 0.45 -25.34 -8.33
N ALA A 66 1.00 -26.26 -9.13
CA ALA A 66 1.48 -27.54 -8.64
C ALA A 66 2.54 -27.41 -7.53
N ASP A 67 3.49 -26.47 -7.64
CA ASP A 67 4.53 -26.25 -6.62
C ASP A 67 3.96 -25.69 -5.31
N LEU A 68 2.80 -25.04 -5.39
CA LEU A 68 2.08 -24.51 -4.24
C LEU A 68 1.13 -25.53 -3.60
N GLY A 69 1.06 -26.76 -4.14
CA GLY A 69 0.18 -27.83 -3.67
C GLY A 69 -1.28 -27.62 -4.04
N MET A 70 -1.59 -26.74 -4.98
CA MET A 70 -2.91 -26.62 -5.58
C MET A 70 -3.06 -27.69 -6.66
N ALA A 71 -4.21 -28.35 -6.71
CA ALA A 71 -4.48 -29.39 -7.67
C ALA A 71 -5.91 -29.31 -8.17
N GLN A 72 -6.07 -29.47 -9.49
CA GLN A 72 -7.37 -29.70 -10.08
C GLN A 72 -7.74 -31.19 -9.93
N THR A 73 -8.60 -31.51 -8.96
CA THR A 73 -9.03 -32.89 -8.73
C THR A 73 -10.11 -33.31 -9.70
N GLN A 74 -10.09 -34.58 -10.12
CA GLN A 74 -11.13 -35.10 -11.00
C GLN A 74 -12.50 -35.18 -10.30
N PRO A 75 -13.62 -34.94 -11.03
CA PRO A 75 -14.97 -34.88 -10.43
C PRO A 75 -15.42 -36.20 -9.77
N HIS A 76 -14.80 -37.33 -10.10
CA HIS A 76 -15.11 -38.62 -9.54
C HIS A 76 -14.52 -38.87 -8.15
N ASN A 77 -13.55 -38.05 -7.75
CA ASN A 77 -13.04 -38.05 -6.39
C ASN A 77 -13.87 -37.06 -5.57
N TYR A 78 -14.83 -37.57 -4.81
CA TYR A 78 -15.64 -36.81 -3.86
C TYR A 78 -14.80 -36.13 -2.75
N GLN A 79 -13.50 -36.23 -2.81
CA GLN A 79 -12.59 -35.51 -1.91
C GLN A 79 -12.46 -34.06 -2.38
N ARG A 80 -13.09 -33.18 -1.65
CA ARG A 80 -12.91 -31.75 -1.78
C ARG A 80 -11.58 -31.40 -1.16
N THR A 81 -10.51 -31.38 -1.95
CA THR A 81 -9.30 -30.72 -1.52
C THR A 81 -9.57 -29.22 -1.64
N SER A 82 -9.24 -28.46 -0.62
CA SER A 82 -9.21 -27.02 -0.71
C SER A 82 -7.88 -26.53 -0.17
N LYS A 83 -7.02 -26.15 -1.07
CA LYS A 83 -5.79 -25.42 -0.79
C LYS A 83 -6.04 -23.98 -1.13
N THR A 84 -5.73 -23.09 -0.20
CA THR A 84 -5.78 -21.64 -0.41
C THR A 84 -4.39 -21.06 -0.19
N ILE A 85 -4.00 -20.21 -1.10
CA ILE A 85 -2.82 -19.35 -0.99
C ILE A 85 -3.32 -17.93 -0.75
N GLU A 86 -2.99 -17.38 0.39
CA GLU A 86 -3.41 -16.05 0.82
C GLU A 86 -2.24 -15.08 0.69
N ILE A 87 -2.50 -13.91 0.11
CA ILE A 87 -1.57 -12.79 0.04
C ILE A 87 -2.26 -11.59 0.67
N THR A 88 -1.67 -11.13 1.75
CA THR A 88 -2.28 -10.09 2.59
C THR A 88 -1.26 -9.01 2.92
N ASN A 89 -1.72 -7.78 2.92
CA ASN A 89 -0.97 -6.66 3.47
C ASN A 89 -1.80 -5.92 4.51
N THR A 90 -1.21 -5.62 5.65
CA THR A 90 -1.90 -5.00 6.79
C THR A 90 -1.29 -3.65 7.14
N GLY A 91 -2.13 -2.73 7.62
CA GLY A 91 -1.73 -1.38 8.03
C GLY A 91 -1.99 -0.32 6.96
N ASN A 92 -1.39 0.83 7.13
CA ASN A 92 -1.56 2.01 6.28
C ASN A 92 -0.52 2.14 5.15
N TRP A 93 0.36 1.17 5.01
CA TRP A 93 1.33 1.07 3.93
C TRP A 93 0.96 -0.11 3.03
N SER A 94 0.22 0.15 1.96
CA SER A 94 -0.37 -0.88 1.10
C SER A 94 0.64 -1.72 0.33
N ALA A 95 1.87 -1.26 0.18
CA ALA A 95 2.97 -1.97 -0.48
C ALA A 95 4.07 -2.39 0.51
N LYS A 96 3.74 -2.69 1.75
CA LYS A 96 4.72 -3.03 2.80
C LYS A 96 5.46 -4.34 2.55
N GLU A 97 4.73 -5.42 2.29
CA GLU A 97 5.28 -6.77 2.11
C GLU A 97 5.07 -7.30 0.68
N TYR A 98 4.01 -6.82 0.05
CA TYR A 98 3.64 -7.17 -1.32
C TYR A 98 3.12 -5.93 -2.03
N ILE A 99 3.30 -5.88 -3.34
CA ILE A 99 2.61 -4.88 -4.17
C ILE A 99 1.14 -5.30 -4.32
N PRO A 100 0.16 -4.36 -4.22
CA PRO A 100 -1.27 -4.66 -4.26
C PRO A 100 -1.74 -5.06 -5.67
N MET A 101 -1.14 -6.12 -6.22
CA MET A 101 -1.46 -6.66 -7.53
C MET A 101 -1.19 -8.16 -7.59
N GLY A 102 -1.77 -8.83 -8.57
CA GLY A 102 -1.50 -10.21 -8.87
C GLY A 102 -1.66 -10.51 -10.36
N TYR A 103 -1.04 -11.59 -10.78
CA TYR A 103 -1.10 -12.12 -12.13
C TYR A 103 -1.28 -13.63 -12.06
N ILE A 104 -2.19 -14.14 -12.86
CA ILE A 104 -2.43 -15.57 -13.04
C ILE A 104 -2.30 -15.86 -14.53
N GLY A 105 -1.35 -16.71 -14.89
CA GLY A 105 -1.14 -17.16 -16.26
C GLY A 105 -1.61 -18.59 -16.47
N ASN A 106 -2.15 -18.85 -17.65
CA ASN A 106 -2.50 -20.17 -18.14
C ASN A 106 -1.78 -20.42 -19.47
N SER A 107 -0.68 -21.17 -19.42
CA SER A 107 0.16 -21.42 -20.59
C SER A 107 -0.49 -22.35 -21.62
N ALA A 108 -1.51 -23.12 -21.25
CA ALA A 108 -2.25 -23.99 -22.19
C ALA A 108 -3.25 -23.20 -23.03
N ALA A 109 -3.86 -22.17 -22.48
CA ALA A 109 -4.83 -21.32 -23.14
C ALA A 109 -4.21 -20.03 -23.74
N ASP A 110 -2.92 -19.77 -23.53
CA ASP A 110 -2.25 -18.50 -23.80
C ASP A 110 -3.06 -17.31 -23.28
N ALA A 111 -3.43 -17.39 -22.00
CA ALA A 111 -4.31 -16.41 -21.35
C ALA A 111 -3.79 -16.01 -20.00
N SER A 112 -4.07 -14.78 -19.61
CA SER A 112 -3.81 -14.29 -18.28
C SER A 112 -4.98 -13.50 -17.69
N LEU A 113 -5.09 -13.56 -16.37
CA LEU A 113 -5.93 -12.70 -15.55
C LEU A 113 -5.01 -11.93 -14.63
N PHE A 114 -5.09 -10.61 -14.64
CA PHE A 114 -4.28 -9.77 -13.78
C PHE A 114 -5.12 -8.67 -13.12
N PHE A 115 -4.69 -8.22 -11.96
CA PHE A 115 -5.46 -7.25 -11.19
C PHE A 115 -4.56 -6.32 -10.38
N GLU A 116 -5.15 -5.20 -9.97
CA GLU A 116 -4.56 -4.23 -9.05
C GLU A 116 -5.62 -3.78 -8.05
N ILE A 117 -5.26 -3.69 -6.77
CA ILE A 117 -6.12 -3.23 -5.69
C ILE A 117 -5.86 -1.74 -5.48
N ASP A 118 -6.86 -0.90 -5.81
CA ASP A 118 -6.77 0.56 -5.72
C ASP A 118 -7.01 1.03 -4.28
N HIS A 119 -6.09 0.70 -3.36
CA HIS A 119 -6.23 1.02 -1.94
C HIS A 119 -4.89 1.38 -1.30
N SER A 120 -4.92 2.33 -0.36
CA SER A 120 -3.73 2.76 0.39
C SER A 120 -3.55 2.05 1.74
N GLY A 121 -4.53 1.27 2.19
CA GLY A 121 -4.52 0.55 3.46
C GLY A 121 -4.39 -0.96 3.30
N SER A 122 -4.96 -1.70 4.26
CA SER A 122 -4.97 -3.16 4.26
C SER A 122 -5.79 -3.75 3.13
N TRP A 123 -5.32 -4.83 2.55
CA TRP A 123 -6.00 -5.56 1.50
C TRP A 123 -5.64 -7.05 1.56
N HIS A 124 -6.46 -7.85 0.88
CA HIS A 124 -6.32 -9.29 0.84
C HIS A 124 -6.72 -9.83 -0.53
N TYR A 125 -6.01 -10.84 -1.01
CA TYR A 125 -6.51 -11.71 -2.04
C TYR A 125 -6.12 -13.16 -1.77
N GLU A 126 -6.92 -14.06 -2.28
CA GLU A 126 -6.68 -15.48 -2.18
C GLU A 126 -6.90 -16.18 -3.53
N ILE A 127 -6.08 -17.18 -3.78
CA ILE A 127 -6.19 -18.10 -4.90
C ILE A 127 -6.28 -19.51 -4.32
N GLY A 128 -7.25 -20.27 -4.72
CA GLY A 128 -7.42 -21.62 -4.19
C GLY A 128 -8.01 -22.60 -5.18
N ASP A 129 -8.01 -23.87 -4.79
CA ASP A 129 -8.69 -24.95 -5.45
C ASP A 129 -9.94 -25.35 -4.66
N GLN A 130 -11.07 -25.41 -5.30
CA GLN A 130 -12.32 -25.87 -4.69
C GLN A 130 -13.23 -26.50 -5.76
N ASN A 131 -13.83 -27.67 -5.45
CA ASN A 131 -14.76 -28.37 -6.35
C ASN A 131 -14.20 -28.57 -7.77
N CYS A 132 -12.94 -28.96 -7.88
CA CYS A 132 -12.25 -29.21 -9.15
C CYS A 132 -11.96 -27.94 -9.98
N HIS A 133 -12.04 -26.77 -9.39
CA HIS A 133 -11.79 -25.48 -10.07
C HIS A 133 -10.85 -24.61 -9.24
N PHE A 134 -10.05 -23.81 -9.93
CA PHE A 134 -9.33 -22.74 -9.31
C PHE A 134 -10.18 -21.47 -9.23
N TYR A 135 -10.00 -20.71 -8.16
CA TYR A 135 -10.69 -19.44 -7.98
C TYR A 135 -9.72 -18.35 -7.52
N LEU A 136 -10.12 -17.12 -7.74
CA LEU A 136 -9.52 -15.91 -7.22
C LEU A 136 -10.58 -15.11 -6.47
N ALA A 137 -10.28 -14.64 -5.26
CA ALA A 137 -11.07 -13.63 -4.56
C ALA A 137 -10.16 -12.48 -4.13
N VAL A 138 -10.59 -11.24 -4.38
CA VAL A 138 -9.84 -10.02 -4.11
C VAL A 138 -10.69 -9.06 -3.29
N SER A 139 -10.13 -8.52 -2.21
CA SER A 139 -10.85 -7.64 -1.29
C SER A 139 -9.98 -6.53 -0.72
N GLY A 140 -10.60 -5.58 -0.05
CA GLY A 140 -9.97 -4.70 0.91
C GLY A 140 -9.64 -5.45 2.22
N PRO A 141 -9.66 -4.73 3.37
CA PRO A 141 -9.41 -5.34 4.67
C PRO A 141 -10.50 -6.35 5.05
N THR A 142 -10.11 -7.33 5.87
CA THR A 142 -10.97 -8.39 6.39
C THR A 142 -10.87 -8.46 7.91
N GLU A 143 -11.81 -9.13 8.58
CA GLU A 143 -11.70 -9.33 10.03
C GLU A 143 -10.52 -10.24 10.37
N ILE A 144 -10.43 -11.39 9.70
CA ILE A 144 -9.44 -12.42 10.02
C ILE A 144 -8.01 -11.92 9.85
N GLN A 145 -7.69 -11.28 8.71
CA GLN A 145 -6.32 -10.91 8.38
C GLN A 145 -5.91 -9.54 8.95
N SER A 146 -6.85 -8.61 9.11
CA SER A 146 -6.55 -7.22 9.48
C SER A 146 -7.41 -6.66 10.63
N HIS A 147 -8.20 -7.51 11.31
CA HIS A 147 -9.13 -7.12 12.39
C HIS A 147 -10.09 -6.00 11.98
N TRP A 148 -10.52 -6.02 10.72
CA TRP A 148 -11.43 -5.03 10.18
C TRP A 148 -12.87 -5.52 10.28
N SER A 149 -13.74 -4.65 10.77
CA SER A 149 -15.19 -4.83 10.67
C SER A 149 -15.88 -3.50 10.41
N LYS A 150 -17.05 -3.55 9.80
CA LYS A 150 -17.88 -2.39 9.55
C LYS A 150 -19.30 -2.65 10.04
N ASN A 151 -19.71 -1.90 11.07
CA ASN A 151 -21.08 -1.94 11.54
C ASN A 151 -21.93 -1.03 10.65
N LEU A 152 -23.01 -1.58 10.07
CA LEU A 152 -23.98 -0.88 9.25
C LEU A 152 -25.30 -0.77 10.02
N LYS A 153 -25.72 0.43 10.32
CA LYS A 153 -27.07 0.71 10.84
C LYS A 153 -28.09 0.50 9.73
N PRO A 154 -29.39 0.36 10.07
CA PRO A 154 -30.47 0.39 9.07
C PRO A 154 -30.34 1.58 8.12
N GLY A 155 -30.30 1.32 6.82
CA GLY A 155 -30.11 2.31 5.76
C GLY A 155 -28.65 2.66 5.42
N ASP A 156 -27.65 2.25 6.23
CA ASP A 156 -26.25 2.49 5.92
C ASP A 156 -25.78 1.61 4.77
N SER A 157 -24.86 2.15 3.97
CA SER A 157 -24.21 1.44 2.86
C SER A 157 -22.70 1.41 3.04
N PHE A 158 -22.08 0.36 2.52
CA PHE A 158 -20.63 0.21 2.40
C PHE A 158 -20.26 -0.14 0.97
N THR A 159 -19.28 0.57 0.41
CA THR A 159 -18.70 0.26 -0.90
C THR A 159 -17.30 -0.30 -0.70
N THR A 160 -17.02 -1.45 -1.32
CA THR A 160 -15.73 -2.15 -1.22
C THR A 160 -14.62 -1.34 -1.87
N VAL A 161 -13.38 -1.68 -1.50
CA VAL A 161 -12.18 -1.18 -2.17
C VAL A 161 -12.24 -1.51 -3.66
N PRO A 162 -11.97 -0.55 -4.57
CA PRO A 162 -11.96 -0.84 -5.99
C PRO A 162 -10.81 -1.75 -6.39
N VAL A 163 -11.08 -2.63 -7.35
CA VAL A 163 -10.10 -3.53 -7.98
C VAL A 163 -10.15 -3.32 -9.49
N ALA A 164 -9.00 -3.00 -10.09
CA ALA A 164 -8.85 -3.04 -11.54
C ALA A 164 -8.55 -4.47 -11.97
N VAL A 165 -9.24 -4.98 -12.97
CA VAL A 165 -9.05 -6.33 -13.51
C VAL A 165 -8.81 -6.24 -15.00
N GLY A 166 -7.85 -7.01 -15.50
CA GLY A 166 -7.53 -7.14 -16.90
C GLY A 166 -7.32 -8.60 -17.31
N VAL A 167 -7.47 -8.85 -18.59
CA VAL A 167 -7.17 -10.14 -19.22
C VAL A 167 -6.29 -9.90 -20.45
N GLY A 168 -5.45 -10.86 -20.78
CA GLY A 168 -4.53 -10.78 -21.90
C GLY A 168 -3.94 -12.14 -22.24
N HIS A 169 -2.88 -12.14 -23.04
CA HIS A 169 -2.05 -13.33 -23.29
C HIS A 169 -1.27 -13.73 -22.01
N ASP A 170 -0.72 -14.94 -21.98
CA ASP A 170 0.17 -15.36 -20.89
C ASP A 170 1.55 -14.64 -20.97
N ASP A 171 1.47 -13.32 -20.92
CA ASP A 171 2.62 -12.40 -20.97
C ASP A 171 2.52 -11.38 -19.81
N PHE A 172 3.42 -11.51 -18.85
CA PHE A 172 3.47 -10.62 -17.68
C PHE A 172 3.88 -9.20 -18.05
N GLU A 173 4.78 -9.02 -19.00
CA GLU A 173 5.22 -7.69 -19.44
C GLU A 173 4.08 -6.93 -20.13
N GLU A 174 3.29 -7.61 -20.94
CA GLU A 174 2.07 -7.04 -21.54
C GLU A 174 1.07 -6.62 -20.46
N ALA A 175 0.85 -7.48 -19.45
CA ALA A 175 -0.04 -7.19 -18.33
C ALA A 175 0.41 -5.93 -17.55
N ILE A 176 1.70 -5.84 -17.22
CA ILE A 176 2.27 -4.65 -16.55
C ILE A 176 2.16 -3.41 -17.42
N GLY A 177 2.41 -3.52 -18.71
CA GLY A 177 2.20 -2.42 -19.68
C GLY A 177 0.76 -1.93 -19.67
N THR A 178 -0.21 -2.84 -19.60
CA THR A 178 -1.64 -2.54 -19.54
C THR A 178 -2.03 -1.86 -18.21
N LEU A 179 -1.56 -2.37 -17.08
CA LEU A 179 -1.76 -1.73 -15.77
C LEU A 179 -1.11 -0.33 -15.73
N THR A 180 0.05 -0.16 -16.34
CA THR A 180 0.71 1.15 -16.42
C THR A 180 -0.12 2.17 -17.21
N LYS A 181 -0.73 1.75 -18.35
CA LYS A 181 -1.66 2.60 -19.11
C LYS A 181 -2.90 2.95 -18.27
N TYR A 182 -3.44 1.98 -17.53
CA TYR A 182 -4.55 2.19 -16.62
C TYR A 182 -4.20 3.23 -15.55
N ARG A 183 -3.09 3.07 -14.82
CA ARG A 183 -2.61 3.99 -13.77
C ARG A 183 -2.45 5.42 -14.30
N ARG A 184 -1.87 5.58 -15.48
CA ARG A 184 -1.72 6.89 -16.14
C ARG A 184 -3.06 7.55 -16.42
N ARG A 185 -4.09 6.76 -16.76
CA ARG A 185 -5.44 7.28 -17.07
C ARG A 185 -6.22 7.70 -15.82
N ILE A 186 -6.08 6.97 -14.71
CA ILE A 186 -6.82 7.24 -13.46
C ILE A 186 -6.12 8.23 -12.56
N ARG A 187 -4.83 8.45 -12.76
CA ARG A 187 -4.03 9.38 -11.96
C ARG A 187 -4.59 10.80 -12.06
N ARG A 188 -4.78 11.44 -10.88
CA ARG A 188 -5.19 12.84 -10.83
C ARG A 188 -4.16 13.72 -11.54
N PRO A 189 -4.58 14.61 -12.45
CA PRO A 189 -3.68 15.57 -13.08
C PRO A 189 -2.97 16.44 -12.03
N ASN A 190 -1.66 16.63 -12.20
CA ASN A 190 -0.83 17.46 -11.35
C ASN A 190 0.33 18.01 -12.20
N LYS A 191 0.66 19.29 -12.02
CA LYS A 191 1.76 19.97 -12.73
C LYS A 191 3.11 19.27 -12.56
N ASP A 192 3.40 18.75 -11.37
CA ASP A 192 4.65 18.03 -11.10
C ASP A 192 4.74 16.72 -11.89
N ASN A 193 3.60 16.07 -12.15
CA ASN A 193 3.54 14.89 -13.01
C ASN A 193 3.74 15.20 -14.50
N GLU A 194 3.55 16.44 -14.91
CA GLU A 194 3.78 16.92 -16.29
C GLU A 194 5.21 17.42 -16.45
N ASN A 195 5.71 18.16 -15.49
CA ASN A 195 7.02 18.81 -15.54
C ASN A 195 8.16 17.90 -15.09
N LEU A 196 7.89 16.91 -14.23
CA LEU A 196 8.87 15.98 -13.65
C LEU A 196 10.09 16.71 -13.04
N PRO A 197 9.87 17.60 -12.06
CA PRO A 197 10.92 18.42 -11.52
C PRO A 197 11.99 17.59 -10.79
N VAL A 198 13.22 18.08 -10.81
CA VAL A 198 14.35 17.48 -10.08
C VAL A 198 14.31 17.93 -8.63
N ILE A 199 14.24 16.98 -7.70
CA ILE A 199 14.12 17.22 -6.26
C ILE A 199 15.39 16.74 -5.56
N PHE A 200 16.01 17.61 -4.76
CA PHE A 200 17.04 17.22 -3.80
C PHE A 200 16.40 17.03 -2.42
N ASN A 201 16.81 15.96 -1.73
CA ASN A 201 16.44 15.67 -0.35
C ASN A 201 17.70 15.42 0.47
N ASP A 202 17.82 16.05 1.64
CA ASP A 202 19.02 16.06 2.45
C ASP A 202 19.23 14.83 3.35
N TYR A 203 18.30 13.86 3.35
CA TYR A 203 18.32 12.74 4.30
C TYR A 203 19.23 11.59 3.86
N MET A 204 18.78 10.78 2.91
CA MET A 204 19.48 9.54 2.52
C MET A 204 20.81 9.83 1.84
N ASN A 205 21.87 9.13 2.29
CA ASN A 205 23.24 9.33 1.82
C ASN A 205 23.78 10.76 1.97
N CYS A 206 23.18 11.54 2.86
CA CYS A 206 23.53 12.93 3.12
C CYS A 206 23.55 13.20 4.63
N LEU A 207 22.57 13.90 5.21
CA LEU A 207 22.60 14.33 6.62
C LEU A 207 21.96 13.33 7.61
N PHE A 208 21.16 12.38 7.17
CA PHE A 208 20.51 11.35 8.00
C PHE A 208 19.74 11.92 9.21
N GLY A 209 19.04 13.03 9.03
CA GLY A 209 18.26 13.66 10.09
C GLY A 209 19.08 14.54 11.05
N ASP A 210 20.23 15.04 10.57
CA ASP A 210 21.05 16.03 11.30
C ASP A 210 21.22 17.35 10.52
N PRO A 211 20.10 17.97 10.04
CA PRO A 211 20.14 19.23 9.33
C PRO A 211 20.48 20.38 10.29
N THR A 212 21.29 21.32 9.83
CA THR A 212 21.58 22.58 10.52
C THR A 212 21.75 23.68 9.48
N THR A 213 21.51 24.95 9.86
CA THR A 213 21.73 26.10 8.94
C THR A 213 23.10 26.01 8.25
N GLU A 214 24.16 25.70 8.99
CA GLU A 214 25.54 25.63 8.48
C GLU A 214 25.72 24.53 7.43
N LYS A 215 25.09 23.35 7.63
CA LYS A 215 25.17 22.21 6.72
C LYS A 215 24.32 22.39 5.48
N GLU A 216 23.18 23.06 5.61
CA GLU A 216 22.22 23.23 4.51
C GLU A 216 22.73 24.18 3.43
N PHE A 217 23.35 25.31 3.78
CA PHE A 217 23.79 26.29 2.80
C PHE A 217 24.67 25.70 1.68
N PRO A 218 25.76 24.97 1.96
CA PRO A 218 26.57 24.37 0.91
C PRO A 218 25.83 23.31 0.10
N LEU A 219 24.84 22.60 0.69
CA LEU A 219 24.01 21.65 -0.02
C LEU A 219 23.03 22.35 -0.97
N VAL A 220 22.45 23.48 -0.55
CA VAL A 220 21.60 24.33 -1.41
C VAL A 220 22.38 24.83 -2.62
N ASP A 221 23.64 25.30 -2.43
CA ASP A 221 24.51 25.73 -3.53
C ASP A 221 24.86 24.59 -4.49
N ALA A 222 25.07 23.38 -3.95
CA ALA A 222 25.35 22.19 -4.76
C ALA A 222 24.11 21.73 -5.56
N ALA A 223 22.93 21.77 -4.94
CA ALA A 223 21.67 21.41 -5.58
C ALA A 223 21.31 22.38 -6.72
N GLU A 224 21.51 23.70 -6.51
CA GLU A 224 21.33 24.71 -7.56
C GLU A 224 22.24 24.42 -8.77
N LYS A 225 23.52 24.17 -8.53
CA LYS A 225 24.49 23.84 -9.60
C LYS A 225 24.13 22.53 -10.32
N ALA A 226 23.49 21.59 -9.62
CA ALA A 226 23.02 20.34 -10.21
C ALA A 226 21.72 20.49 -11.02
N GLY A 227 21.11 21.67 -11.00
CA GLY A 227 19.87 21.96 -11.72
C GLY A 227 18.62 21.45 -10.99
N CYS A 228 18.67 21.30 -9.67
CA CYS A 228 17.49 20.95 -8.88
C CYS A 228 16.49 22.11 -8.87
N GLU A 229 15.21 21.76 -8.88
CA GLU A 229 14.09 22.71 -8.85
C GLU A 229 13.44 22.77 -7.46
N TYR A 230 13.58 21.70 -6.68
CA TYR A 230 13.13 21.61 -5.29
C TYR A 230 14.29 21.24 -4.38
N PHE A 231 14.28 21.78 -3.17
CA PHE A 231 15.18 21.39 -2.09
C PHE A 231 14.36 21.07 -0.84
N VAL A 232 14.47 19.84 -0.33
CA VAL A 232 13.69 19.34 0.80
C VAL A 232 14.58 19.15 2.01
N ILE A 233 14.28 19.89 3.09
CA ILE A 233 14.84 19.65 4.42
C ILE A 233 14.04 18.49 5.02
N ASP A 234 14.68 17.34 5.20
CA ASP A 234 14.04 16.12 5.70
C ASP A 234 13.98 16.09 7.24
N ALA A 235 13.87 14.93 7.84
CA ALA A 235 13.71 14.74 9.28
C ALA A 235 14.83 15.41 10.10
N GLY A 236 14.50 15.85 11.33
CA GLY A 236 15.47 16.39 12.27
C GLY A 236 15.42 17.90 12.47
N TRP A 237 14.80 18.65 11.56
CA TRP A 237 14.73 20.13 11.67
C TRP A 237 14.00 20.61 12.95
N TYR A 238 13.16 19.76 13.55
CA TYR A 238 12.35 20.03 14.74
C TYR A 238 12.98 19.49 16.04
N ALA A 239 14.07 18.75 15.98
CA ALA A 239 14.61 18.02 17.13
C ALA A 239 15.98 18.51 17.56
N ASP A 240 16.18 18.79 18.85
CA ASP A 240 17.49 19.14 19.41
C ASP A 240 18.45 17.94 19.53
N GLY A 241 17.91 16.73 19.53
CA GLY A 241 18.63 15.45 19.64
C GLY A 241 18.20 14.44 18.58
N ASN A 242 17.85 13.24 19.02
CA ASN A 242 17.33 12.21 18.14
C ASN A 242 15.94 12.62 17.58
N TRP A 243 15.85 12.74 16.27
CA TRP A 243 14.63 13.16 15.61
C TRP A 243 13.51 12.11 15.70
N TRP A 244 13.86 10.82 15.74
CA TRP A 244 12.91 9.71 15.66
C TRP A 244 11.89 9.68 16.79
N ASP A 245 12.36 9.89 18.02
CA ASP A 245 11.53 9.85 19.24
C ASP A 245 11.02 11.23 19.69
N SER A 246 11.35 12.29 18.93
CA SER A 246 10.93 13.67 19.19
C SER A 246 9.91 14.20 18.16
N VAL A 247 9.55 13.39 17.16
CA VAL A 247 8.60 13.73 16.09
C VAL A 247 7.22 14.08 16.66
N GLY A 248 6.51 15.04 16.04
CA GLY A 248 5.09 15.29 16.30
C GLY A 248 4.70 16.72 16.67
N GLU A 249 5.59 17.55 17.24
CA GLU A 249 5.25 18.95 17.59
C GLU A 249 5.50 19.92 16.43
N TRP A 250 6.38 19.58 15.51
CA TRP A 250 6.68 20.32 14.29
C TRP A 250 7.12 21.79 14.53
N GLN A 251 7.88 22.01 15.60
CA GLN A 251 8.49 23.28 15.89
C GLN A 251 9.99 23.22 15.63
N GLU A 252 10.53 24.23 14.97
CA GLU A 252 11.95 24.29 14.61
C GLU A 252 12.88 24.23 15.83
N SER A 253 13.95 23.47 15.72
CA SER A 253 15.02 23.43 16.71
C SER A 253 15.85 24.71 16.64
N LYS A 254 15.85 25.52 17.70
CA LYS A 254 16.69 26.73 17.79
C LYS A 254 18.18 26.40 17.90
N LYS A 255 18.52 25.17 18.30
CA LYS A 255 19.90 24.72 18.32
C LYS A 255 20.43 24.47 16.90
N ARG A 256 19.62 23.91 16.03
CA ARG A 256 19.96 23.58 14.63
C ARG A 256 19.80 24.76 13.70
N PHE A 257 18.77 25.55 13.94
CA PHE A 257 18.39 26.74 13.17
C PHE A 257 18.25 27.95 14.09
N PRO A 258 19.35 28.58 14.50
CA PRO A 258 19.32 29.71 15.46
C PRO A 258 18.43 30.86 15.00
N ASN A 259 18.42 31.16 13.69
CA ASN A 259 17.61 32.21 13.09
C ASN A 259 16.28 31.68 12.52
N GLY A 260 15.96 30.38 12.78
CA GLY A 260 14.79 29.70 12.27
C GLY A 260 15.01 28.98 10.92
N VAL A 261 14.20 28.00 10.64
CA VAL A 261 14.19 27.28 9.35
C VAL A 261 13.92 28.23 8.18
N ARG A 262 13.25 29.35 8.46
CA ARG A 262 12.94 30.36 7.46
C ARG A 262 14.21 30.93 6.79
N GLU A 263 15.29 31.09 7.53
CA GLU A 263 16.57 31.56 6.96
C GLU A 263 17.03 30.66 5.81
N VAL A 264 16.98 29.34 6.03
CA VAL A 264 17.36 28.34 5.02
C VAL A 264 16.35 28.31 3.87
N THR A 265 15.04 28.33 4.15
CA THR A 265 14.04 28.32 3.08
C THR A 265 14.07 29.60 2.23
N ASP A 266 14.39 30.72 2.78
CA ASP A 266 14.58 31.97 2.02
C ASP A 266 15.87 31.91 1.18
N TYR A 267 16.94 31.29 1.69
CA TYR A 267 18.14 31.01 0.90
C TYR A 267 17.88 30.08 -0.29
N ILE A 268 17.11 28.98 -0.09
CA ILE A 268 16.69 28.11 -1.16
C ILE A 268 15.93 28.87 -2.25
N ARG A 269 14.98 29.75 -1.85
CA ARG A 269 14.25 30.62 -2.79
C ARG A 269 15.15 31.60 -3.54
N SER A 270 16.16 32.14 -2.87
CA SER A 270 17.12 33.04 -3.50
C SER A 270 17.94 32.41 -4.61
N LYS A 271 18.05 31.04 -4.58
CA LYS A 271 18.69 30.22 -5.61
C LYS A 271 17.72 29.74 -6.70
N GLY A 272 16.47 30.23 -6.67
CA GLY A 272 15.45 29.87 -7.67
C GLY A 272 14.76 28.52 -7.43
N MET A 273 15.05 27.84 -6.32
CA MET A 273 14.44 26.56 -5.97
C MET A 273 13.22 26.71 -5.06
N ILE A 274 12.36 25.73 -5.03
CA ILE A 274 11.19 25.65 -4.15
C ILE A 274 11.58 24.88 -2.90
N PRO A 275 11.46 25.46 -1.69
CA PRO A 275 11.74 24.75 -0.45
C PRO A 275 10.62 23.79 -0.05
N GLY A 276 10.99 22.62 0.43
CA GLY A 276 10.12 21.64 1.08
C GLY A 276 10.61 21.28 2.48
N VAL A 277 9.72 20.77 3.30
CA VAL A 277 10.04 20.20 4.61
C VAL A 277 9.35 18.85 4.77
N TRP A 278 10.04 17.92 5.41
CA TRP A 278 9.48 16.61 5.71
C TRP A 278 8.56 16.67 6.94
N LEU A 279 7.42 15.98 6.87
CA LEU A 279 6.46 15.82 7.94
C LEU A 279 5.97 14.36 7.96
N GLU A 280 5.89 13.77 9.15
CA GLU A 280 5.28 12.46 9.41
C GLU A 280 4.15 12.63 10.42
N LEU A 281 2.95 12.85 9.92
CA LEU A 281 1.82 13.31 10.73
C LEU A 281 1.15 12.19 11.54
N GLU A 282 1.37 10.93 11.20
CA GLU A 282 0.68 9.76 11.77
C GLU A 282 1.18 9.38 13.16
N VAL A 283 2.36 9.85 13.54
CA VAL A 283 3.04 9.41 14.75
C VAL A 283 3.44 10.56 15.65
N MET A 284 3.62 10.25 16.92
CA MET A 284 4.18 11.16 17.92
C MET A 284 5.23 10.44 18.76
N GLY A 285 6.45 10.97 18.77
CA GLY A 285 7.57 10.44 19.54
C GLY A 285 7.32 10.51 21.05
N ILE A 286 7.83 9.54 21.80
CA ILE A 286 7.66 9.50 23.26
C ILE A 286 8.32 10.68 23.98
N ASN A 287 9.34 11.28 23.38
CA ASN A 287 10.05 12.45 23.89
C ASN A 287 9.47 13.78 23.35
N CYS A 288 8.44 13.73 22.51
CA CYS A 288 7.69 14.91 22.12
C CYS A 288 6.90 15.45 23.31
N LYS A 289 7.04 16.75 23.61
CA LYS A 289 6.33 17.38 24.73
C LYS A 289 4.81 17.23 24.63
N LYS A 290 4.26 17.28 23.44
CA LYS A 290 2.83 17.09 23.18
C LYS A 290 2.34 15.69 23.56
N ALA A 291 3.19 14.67 23.51
CA ALA A 291 2.81 13.29 23.85
C ALA A 291 2.35 13.16 25.33
N SER A 292 2.90 13.97 26.22
CA SER A 292 2.51 13.99 27.64
C SER A 292 1.31 14.89 27.96
N ILE A 293 0.92 15.76 27.01
CA ILE A 293 -0.15 16.76 27.20
C ILE A 293 -1.47 16.27 26.59
N LEU A 294 -1.41 15.61 25.43
CA LEU A 294 -2.59 15.12 24.73
C LEU A 294 -3.24 13.97 25.52
N PRO A 295 -4.59 13.95 25.60
CA PRO A 295 -5.33 12.87 26.21
C PRO A 295 -5.15 11.54 25.44
N ASP A 296 -5.36 10.42 26.11
CA ASP A 296 -5.13 9.09 25.51
C ASP A 296 -6.03 8.82 24.29
N GLU A 297 -7.19 9.44 24.22
CA GLU A 297 -8.15 9.33 23.12
C GLU A 297 -7.62 9.91 21.80
N CYS A 298 -6.58 10.75 21.84
CA CYS A 298 -5.88 11.23 20.65
C CYS A 298 -5.00 10.18 19.98
N PHE A 299 -4.84 9.02 20.61
CA PHE A 299 -3.97 7.94 20.14
C PHE A 299 -4.79 6.68 19.90
N PHE A 300 -4.33 5.83 18.96
CA PHE A 300 -4.87 4.49 18.88
C PHE A 300 -4.60 3.72 20.17
N LEU A 301 -5.65 3.13 20.75
CA LEU A 301 -5.56 2.34 21.97
C LEU A 301 -5.75 0.86 21.66
N ARG A 302 -4.93 0.03 22.30
CA ARG A 302 -5.09 -1.43 22.33
C ARG A 302 -5.03 -1.90 23.77
N HIS A 303 -6.11 -2.55 24.25
CA HIS A 303 -6.25 -2.97 25.66
C HIS A 303 -6.04 -1.82 26.66
N GLY A 304 -6.58 -0.63 26.33
CA GLY A 304 -6.48 0.56 27.19
C GLY A 304 -5.09 1.22 27.24
N LYS A 305 -4.19 0.86 26.35
CA LYS A 305 -2.83 1.45 26.24
C LYS A 305 -2.63 2.02 24.84
N ARG A 306 -1.88 3.13 24.75
CA ARG A 306 -1.48 3.72 23.48
C ARG A 306 -0.73 2.71 22.62
N VAL A 307 -1.10 2.58 21.37
CA VAL A 307 -0.34 1.77 20.40
C VAL A 307 1.06 2.36 20.27
N TYR A 308 2.05 1.53 20.51
CA TYR A 308 3.46 1.90 20.55
C TYR A 308 4.25 1.10 19.53
N ASP A 309 5.03 1.78 18.72
CA ASP A 309 5.98 1.19 17.79
C ASP A 309 7.29 1.99 17.81
N ARG A 310 8.39 1.32 18.20
CA ARG A 310 9.76 1.88 18.12
C ARG A 310 9.88 3.30 18.65
N SER A 311 9.47 3.55 19.86
CA SER A 311 9.51 4.86 20.54
C SER A 311 8.54 5.91 19.99
N ARG A 312 7.48 5.50 19.28
CA ARG A 312 6.45 6.40 18.75
C ARG A 312 5.06 5.86 19.03
N TYR A 313 4.13 6.75 19.34
CA TYR A 313 2.70 6.48 19.45
C TYR A 313 2.00 6.75 18.12
N GLN A 314 0.93 6.00 17.84
CA GLN A 314 0.09 6.20 16.66
C GLN A 314 -1.04 7.16 16.98
N LEU A 315 -1.18 8.24 16.21
CA LEU A 315 -2.23 9.25 16.37
C LEU A 315 -3.55 8.78 15.74
N ASP A 316 -4.66 9.09 16.39
CA ASP A 316 -6.01 8.82 15.88
C ASP A 316 -6.62 10.07 15.25
N PHE A 317 -6.51 10.20 13.94
CA PHE A 317 -7.05 11.32 13.17
C PHE A 317 -8.59 11.44 13.17
N ARG A 318 -9.30 10.51 13.82
CA ARG A 318 -10.73 10.66 14.06
C ARG A 318 -11.02 11.58 15.26
N HIS A 319 -10.03 11.82 16.10
CA HIS A 319 -10.15 12.70 17.25
C HIS A 319 -9.93 14.17 16.83
N PRO A 320 -10.82 15.11 17.23
CA PRO A 320 -10.77 16.50 16.73
C PRO A 320 -9.57 17.33 17.21
N LEU A 321 -8.78 16.86 18.17
CA LEU A 321 -7.57 17.52 18.64
C LEU A 321 -6.31 17.06 17.87
N VAL A 322 -6.40 16.04 17.04
CA VAL A 322 -5.35 15.54 16.17
C VAL A 322 -5.49 16.14 14.79
#